data_f0403d0f96fa2b611768b76c59326485
#
_entry.id   f0403d0f96fa2b611768b76c59326485
#
_cell.length_a   1.000
_cell.length_b   1.000
_cell.length_c   1.000
_cell.angle_alpha   90.00
_cell.angle_beta   90.00
_cell.angle_gamma   90.00
#
_symmetry.space_group_name_H-M   'P 1'
#
loop_
_entity.id
_entity.type
_entity.pdbx_description
1 polymer ?
#
loop_
_entity_poly.entity_id
_entity_poly.type
_entity_poly.pdbx_seq_one_letter_code
_entity_poly.pdbx_strand_id
1 'polypeptide(L)'
;LFDVRDRLASKLSGGMKRRLGIAQTLIGNPAIMIVDEPTVGLDPQERLRFRNLLADLARGEIVIILSTHIVGDISSTCTDLALLNEGEIVYNGSPTKLAHAAQGKVWKVVADHLQMDSLKERYAVVSTVPAADGYEIRLVAEAPPTVGAQLLADAEVVEPNLEDAYIHCMQSVGQDMSLEVGVEAQA
;
A
#
# COMPACT_ATOMS: atom_id res chain seq x y z
N LEU A 1 28.33 -5.39 -4.14
CA LEU A 1 28.57 -6.68 -4.85
C LEU A 1 30.07 -6.94 -5.16
N PHE A 2 30.92 -5.92 -5.07
CA PHE A 2 32.33 -6.04 -5.40
C PHE A 2 33.04 -7.15 -4.59
N ASP A 3 32.76 -7.24 -3.29
CA ASP A 3 33.36 -8.23 -2.36
C ASP A 3 32.99 -9.69 -2.67
N VAL A 4 32.00 -9.90 -3.52
CA VAL A 4 31.46 -11.23 -3.89
C VAL A 4 31.50 -11.49 -5.40
N ARG A 5 32.23 -10.65 -6.16
CA ARG A 5 32.28 -10.71 -7.63
C ARG A 5 32.71 -12.06 -8.20
N ASP A 6 33.54 -12.80 -7.45
CA ASP A 6 34.05 -14.11 -7.85
C ASP A 6 33.15 -15.28 -7.39
N ARG A 7 32.03 -15.00 -6.73
CA ARG A 7 31.08 -16.03 -6.33
C ARG A 7 30.13 -16.38 -7.47
N LEU A 8 29.81 -17.66 -7.57
CA LEU A 8 28.75 -18.12 -8.47
C LEU A 8 27.40 -17.45 -8.09
N ALA A 9 26.66 -17.01 -9.09
CA ALA A 9 25.34 -16.37 -8.88
C ALA A 9 24.36 -17.25 -8.08
N SER A 10 24.46 -18.58 -8.19
CA SER A 10 23.67 -19.54 -7.39
C SER A 10 23.93 -19.44 -5.88
N LYS A 11 25.12 -18.98 -5.46
CA LYS A 11 25.52 -18.83 -4.05
C LYS A 11 25.25 -17.44 -3.46
N LEU A 12 24.66 -16.53 -4.23
CA LEU A 12 24.27 -15.21 -3.76
C LEU A 12 22.95 -15.28 -2.98
N SER A 13 22.79 -14.40 -1.97
CA SER A 13 21.51 -14.22 -1.28
C SER A 13 20.43 -13.66 -2.23
N GLY A 14 19.15 -13.75 -1.86
CA GLY A 14 18.05 -13.19 -2.65
C GLY A 14 18.25 -11.71 -2.96
N GLY A 15 18.59 -10.89 -1.95
CA GLY A 15 18.89 -9.47 -2.14
C GLY A 15 20.12 -9.21 -3.02
N MET A 16 21.16 -10.04 -2.91
CA MET A 16 22.33 -9.94 -3.80
C MET A 16 21.98 -10.26 -5.26
N LYS A 17 21.17 -11.29 -5.50
CA LYS A 17 20.69 -11.65 -6.85
C LYS A 17 19.87 -10.52 -7.46
N ARG A 18 18.97 -9.88 -6.68
CA ARG A 18 18.16 -8.75 -7.16
C ARG A 18 19.05 -7.53 -7.50
N ARG A 19 20.00 -7.19 -6.64
CA ARG A 19 20.98 -6.12 -6.95
C ARG A 19 21.83 -6.45 -8.19
N LEU A 20 22.18 -7.72 -8.39
CA LEU A 20 22.88 -8.16 -9.60
C LEU A 20 21.98 -7.98 -10.84
N GLY A 21 20.69 -8.33 -10.76
CA GLY A 21 19.73 -8.10 -11.84
C GLY A 21 19.63 -6.62 -12.23
N ILE A 22 19.49 -5.70 -11.25
CA ILE A 22 19.51 -4.26 -11.55
C ILE A 22 20.83 -3.83 -12.18
N ALA A 23 21.96 -4.26 -11.63
CA ALA A 23 23.26 -3.94 -12.21
C ALA A 23 23.38 -4.41 -13.68
N GLN A 24 22.79 -5.56 -13.99
CA GLN A 24 22.74 -6.09 -15.36
C GLN A 24 21.86 -5.24 -16.27
N THR A 25 20.69 -4.78 -15.82
CA THR A 25 19.82 -3.91 -16.63
C THR A 25 20.45 -2.56 -16.90
N LEU A 26 21.25 -2.03 -15.96
CA LEU A 26 21.94 -0.74 -16.09
C LEU A 26 23.12 -0.75 -17.06
N ILE A 27 23.67 -1.92 -17.43
CA ILE A 27 24.81 -2.01 -18.40
C ILE A 27 24.45 -1.39 -19.74
N GLY A 28 23.18 -1.50 -20.16
CA GLY A 28 22.68 -0.95 -21.43
C GLY A 28 22.35 0.55 -21.39
N ASN A 29 22.56 1.23 -20.26
CA ASN A 29 22.16 2.61 -20.03
C ASN A 29 20.70 2.90 -20.47
N PRO A 30 19.70 2.17 -19.91
CA PRO A 30 18.31 2.27 -20.36
C PRO A 30 17.67 3.61 -19.96
N ALA A 31 16.82 4.16 -20.82
CA ALA A 31 15.99 5.31 -20.48
C ALA A 31 14.80 4.92 -19.58
N ILE A 32 14.33 3.65 -19.66
CA ILE A 32 13.23 3.12 -18.87
C ILE A 32 13.63 1.77 -18.28
N MET A 33 13.36 1.59 -16.99
CA MET A 33 13.56 0.33 -16.27
C MET A 33 12.23 -0.11 -15.66
N ILE A 34 11.82 -1.35 -15.95
CA ILE A 34 10.60 -1.95 -15.40
C ILE A 34 11.02 -3.01 -14.39
N VAL A 35 10.47 -2.92 -13.19
CA VAL A 35 10.81 -3.80 -12.06
C VAL A 35 9.55 -4.36 -11.44
N ASP A 36 9.41 -5.68 -11.50
CA ASP A 36 8.25 -6.38 -10.98
C ASP A 36 8.53 -6.95 -9.59
N GLU A 37 7.70 -6.56 -8.59
CA GLU A 37 7.74 -7.02 -7.20
C GLU A 37 9.17 -7.09 -6.59
N PRO A 38 9.95 -6.00 -6.64
CA PRO A 38 11.38 -6.08 -6.37
C PRO A 38 11.76 -6.36 -4.92
N THR A 39 10.86 -6.12 -3.97
CA THR A 39 11.14 -6.23 -2.52
C THR A 39 10.53 -7.46 -1.87
N VAL A 40 9.72 -8.22 -2.60
CA VAL A 40 9.10 -9.45 -2.10
C VAL A 40 10.16 -10.48 -1.71
N GLY A 41 10.04 -11.03 -0.49
CA GLY A 41 10.97 -12.02 0.05
C GLY A 41 12.33 -11.47 0.48
N LEU A 42 12.49 -10.14 0.54
CA LEU A 42 13.64 -9.51 1.17
C LEU A 42 13.37 -9.29 2.67
N ASP A 43 14.41 -9.42 3.47
CA ASP A 43 14.36 -8.97 4.86
C ASP A 43 14.24 -7.44 4.95
N PRO A 44 13.81 -6.87 6.11
CA PRO A 44 13.57 -5.43 6.23
C PRO A 44 14.79 -4.56 5.89
N GLN A 45 16.00 -5.01 6.22
CA GLN A 45 17.23 -4.26 5.95
C GLN A 45 17.57 -4.26 4.45
N GLU A 46 17.44 -5.40 3.78
CA GLU A 46 17.63 -5.49 2.34
C GLU A 46 16.56 -4.73 1.57
N ARG A 47 15.29 -4.74 2.03
CA ARG A 47 14.21 -3.93 1.46
C ARG A 47 14.55 -2.44 1.52
N LEU A 48 15.00 -1.93 2.67
CA LEU A 48 15.39 -0.53 2.81
C LEU A 48 16.55 -0.16 1.87
N ARG A 49 17.58 -1.01 1.80
CA ARG A 49 18.72 -0.79 0.89
C ARG A 49 18.28 -0.78 -0.57
N PHE A 50 17.35 -1.64 -0.92
CA PHE A 50 16.83 -1.73 -2.28
C PHE A 50 16.02 -0.50 -2.68
N ARG A 51 15.13 -0.02 -1.81
CA ARG A 51 14.38 1.22 -2.01
C ARG A 51 15.30 2.42 -2.20
N ASN A 52 16.30 2.56 -1.34
CA ASN A 52 17.29 3.62 -1.47
C ASN A 52 18.03 3.56 -2.81
N LEU A 53 18.40 2.36 -3.26
CA LEU A 53 19.03 2.18 -4.57
C LEU A 53 18.12 2.63 -5.72
N LEU A 54 16.82 2.26 -5.70
CA LEU A 54 15.88 2.71 -6.72
C LEU A 54 15.67 4.23 -6.68
N ALA A 55 15.54 4.80 -5.49
CA ALA A 55 15.41 6.24 -5.32
C ALA A 55 16.64 7.02 -5.83
N ASP A 56 17.85 6.49 -5.61
CA ASP A 56 19.08 7.10 -6.12
C ASP A 56 19.15 7.00 -7.65
N LEU A 57 18.76 5.88 -8.23
CA LEU A 57 18.70 5.71 -9.69
C LEU A 57 17.66 6.64 -10.34
N ALA A 58 16.51 6.83 -9.70
CA ALA A 58 15.44 7.70 -10.18
C ALA A 58 15.79 9.21 -10.16
N ARG A 59 16.85 9.61 -9.43
CA ARG A 59 17.40 10.99 -9.50
C ARG A 59 18.16 11.25 -10.79
N GLY A 60 18.53 10.21 -11.54
CA GLY A 60 19.16 10.31 -12.85
C GLY A 60 18.14 10.51 -13.98
N GLU A 61 18.53 10.18 -15.19
CA GLU A 61 17.70 10.30 -16.40
C GLU A 61 16.87 9.03 -16.69
N ILE A 62 16.75 8.11 -15.70
CA ILE A 62 16.05 6.83 -15.87
C ILE A 62 14.63 6.94 -15.30
N VAL A 63 13.63 6.62 -16.12
CA VAL A 63 12.26 6.40 -15.64
C VAL A 63 12.16 4.97 -15.08
N ILE A 64 11.75 4.84 -13.81
CA ILE A 64 11.56 3.54 -13.17
C ILE A 64 10.07 3.28 -13.02
N ILE A 65 9.59 2.20 -13.65
CA ILE A 65 8.23 1.67 -13.45
C ILE A 65 8.34 0.49 -12.51
N LEU A 66 7.67 0.60 -11.36
CA LEU A 66 7.71 -0.40 -10.29
C LEU A 66 6.31 -0.98 -10.10
N SER A 67 6.14 -2.30 -10.22
CA SER A 67 4.94 -2.98 -9.72
C SER A 67 5.16 -3.47 -8.30
N THR A 68 4.16 -3.29 -7.42
CA THR A 68 4.18 -3.85 -6.06
C THR A 68 2.78 -3.85 -5.45
N HIS A 69 2.53 -4.83 -4.56
CA HIS A 69 1.36 -4.84 -3.69
C HIS A 69 1.71 -4.32 -2.27
N ILE A 70 2.94 -3.87 -2.04
CA ILE A 70 3.42 -3.40 -0.74
C ILE A 70 3.35 -1.87 -0.71
N VAL A 71 2.30 -1.33 -0.10
CA VAL A 71 2.04 0.11 -0.03
C VAL A 71 3.19 0.91 0.58
N GLY A 72 3.86 0.34 1.59
CA GLY A 72 5.02 0.98 2.22
C GLY A 72 6.23 1.20 1.30
N ASP A 73 6.33 0.47 0.19
CA ASP A 73 7.40 0.70 -0.79
C ASP A 73 7.08 1.90 -1.68
N ILE A 74 5.81 2.16 -1.96
CA ILE A 74 5.34 3.27 -2.79
C ILE A 74 5.55 4.61 -2.08
N SER A 75 5.11 4.71 -0.83
CA SER A 75 5.10 5.97 -0.06
C SER A 75 6.47 6.62 0.08
N SER A 76 7.55 5.82 0.04
CA SER A 76 8.91 6.29 0.23
C SER A 76 9.75 6.39 -1.05
N THR A 77 9.25 5.90 -2.18
CA THR A 77 10.07 5.73 -3.40
C THR A 77 9.43 6.38 -4.63
N CYS A 78 8.08 6.39 -4.71
CA CYS A 78 7.37 6.82 -5.91
C CYS A 78 6.86 8.25 -5.80
N THR A 79 6.97 9.02 -6.88
CA THR A 79 6.37 10.36 -7.04
C THR A 79 4.96 10.29 -7.60
N ASP A 80 4.69 9.26 -8.40
CA ASP A 80 3.42 8.99 -9.04
C ASP A 80 3.07 7.51 -8.90
N LEU A 81 1.79 7.21 -8.83
CA LEU A 81 1.28 5.85 -8.78
C LEU A 81 0.02 5.68 -9.61
N ALA A 82 -0.21 4.47 -10.09
CA ALA A 82 -1.47 4.03 -10.64
C ALA A 82 -1.98 2.83 -9.84
N LEU A 83 -3.25 2.87 -9.42
CA LEU A 83 -3.92 1.72 -8.81
C LEU A 83 -4.69 0.96 -9.88
N LEU A 84 -4.42 -0.34 -9.97
CA LEU A 84 -5.13 -1.25 -10.87
C LEU A 84 -6.12 -2.09 -10.06
N ASN A 85 -7.35 -2.17 -10.56
CA ASN A 85 -8.38 -3.07 -10.07
C ASN A 85 -9.05 -3.75 -11.27
N GLU A 86 -9.10 -5.08 -11.30
CA GLU A 86 -9.72 -5.88 -12.37
C GLU A 86 -9.29 -5.51 -13.80
N GLY A 87 -8.05 -5.04 -13.96
CA GLY A 87 -7.47 -4.66 -15.24
C GLY A 87 -7.70 -3.19 -15.63
N GLU A 88 -8.41 -2.42 -14.83
CA GLU A 88 -8.65 -1.00 -15.01
C GLU A 88 -7.84 -0.13 -14.06
N ILE A 89 -7.44 1.06 -14.51
CA ILE A 89 -6.78 2.06 -13.67
C ILE A 89 -7.85 2.85 -12.93
N VAL A 90 -8.00 2.59 -11.64
CA VAL A 90 -8.98 3.26 -10.75
C VAL A 90 -8.44 4.55 -10.12
N TYR A 91 -7.14 4.73 -10.09
CA TYR A 91 -6.48 5.96 -9.67
C TYR A 91 -5.17 6.15 -10.41
N ASN A 92 -4.87 7.41 -10.76
CA ASN A 92 -3.59 7.81 -11.30
C ASN A 92 -3.20 9.19 -10.75
N GLY A 93 -2.04 9.28 -10.09
CA GLY A 93 -1.54 10.53 -9.50
C GLY A 93 -0.51 10.31 -8.39
N SER A 94 -0.22 11.36 -7.62
CA SER A 94 0.76 11.25 -6.55
C SER A 94 0.22 10.52 -5.32
N PRO A 95 1.08 9.79 -4.56
CA PRO A 95 0.71 9.17 -3.29
C PRO A 95 0.10 10.16 -2.28
N THR A 96 0.61 11.38 -2.25
CA THR A 96 0.11 12.44 -1.35
C THR A 96 -1.33 12.86 -1.69
N LYS A 97 -1.67 12.97 -2.98
CA LYS A 97 -3.06 13.29 -3.39
C LYS A 97 -4.01 12.15 -3.03
N LEU A 98 -3.57 10.90 -3.19
CA LEU A 98 -4.37 9.75 -2.79
C LEU A 98 -4.61 9.75 -1.28
N ALA A 99 -3.57 9.96 -0.46
CA ALA A 99 -3.71 10.05 0.99
C ALA A 99 -4.67 11.19 1.40
N HIS A 100 -4.59 12.34 0.74
CA HIS A 100 -5.47 13.48 1.02
C HIS A 100 -6.95 13.19 0.69
N ALA A 101 -7.25 12.33 -0.27
CA ALA A 101 -8.63 11.96 -0.60
C ALA A 101 -9.35 11.22 0.54
N ALA A 102 -8.61 10.56 1.44
CA ALA A 102 -9.15 9.88 2.63
C ALA A 102 -9.20 10.80 3.87
N GLN A 103 -8.87 12.09 3.73
CA GLN A 103 -8.87 13.02 4.87
C GLN A 103 -10.25 13.17 5.49
N GLY A 104 -10.30 13.07 6.83
CA GLY A 104 -11.55 13.11 7.60
C GLY A 104 -12.35 11.80 7.60
N LYS A 105 -11.87 10.75 6.92
CA LYS A 105 -12.54 9.45 6.78
C LYS A 105 -11.83 8.30 7.47
N VAL A 106 -10.69 8.57 8.08
CA VAL A 106 -9.91 7.58 8.82
C VAL A 106 -10.10 7.78 10.30
N TRP A 107 -10.53 6.73 10.97
CA TRP A 107 -10.86 6.74 12.39
C TRP A 107 -9.98 5.76 13.15
N LYS A 108 -9.62 6.18 14.35
CA LYS A 108 -9.00 5.34 15.36
C LYS A 108 -9.98 5.16 16.51
N VAL A 109 -10.20 3.93 16.92
CA VAL A 109 -11.09 3.58 18.04
C VAL A 109 -10.43 2.54 18.93
N VAL A 110 -10.77 2.55 20.22
CA VAL A 110 -10.44 1.46 21.13
C VAL A 110 -11.71 0.63 21.34
N ALA A 111 -11.60 -0.68 21.17
CA ALA A 111 -12.75 -1.58 21.22
C ALA A 111 -12.37 -2.91 21.91
N ASP A 112 -13.33 -3.50 22.61
CA ASP A 112 -13.21 -4.86 23.13
C ASP A 112 -13.34 -5.92 22.00
N HIS A 113 -13.22 -7.20 22.35
CA HIS A 113 -13.26 -8.30 21.38
C HIS A 113 -14.60 -8.40 20.63
N LEU A 114 -15.73 -8.15 21.34
CA LEU A 114 -17.08 -8.24 20.75
C LEU A 114 -17.35 -7.07 19.82
N GLN A 115 -16.93 -5.89 20.23
CA GLN A 115 -17.03 -4.67 19.41
C GLN A 115 -16.14 -4.75 18.16
N MET A 116 -14.95 -5.33 18.28
CA MET A 116 -14.02 -5.52 17.15
C MET A 116 -14.65 -6.36 16.04
N ASP A 117 -15.33 -7.46 16.37
CA ASP A 117 -15.98 -8.31 15.37
C ASP A 117 -17.09 -7.54 14.64
N SER A 118 -17.92 -6.80 15.37
CA SER A 118 -18.96 -5.93 14.80
C SER A 118 -18.39 -4.82 13.91
N LEU A 119 -17.23 -4.26 14.28
CA LEU A 119 -16.56 -3.25 13.46
C LEU A 119 -16.00 -3.83 12.17
N LYS A 120 -15.42 -5.03 12.20
CA LYS A 120 -14.89 -5.73 11.02
C LYS A 120 -15.98 -6.11 10.01
N GLU A 121 -17.18 -6.43 10.49
CA GLU A 121 -18.32 -6.74 9.63
C GLU A 121 -18.87 -5.51 8.91
N ARG A 122 -18.76 -4.33 9.53
CA ARG A 122 -19.41 -3.11 9.05
C ARG A 122 -18.46 -2.13 8.36
N TYR A 123 -17.20 -2.10 8.74
CA TYR A 123 -16.23 -1.13 8.27
C TYR A 123 -14.99 -1.80 7.69
N ALA A 124 -14.30 -1.12 6.79
CA ALA A 124 -12.99 -1.58 6.32
C ALA A 124 -11.93 -1.27 7.39
N VAL A 125 -11.54 -2.30 8.10
CA VAL A 125 -10.47 -2.23 9.09
C VAL A 125 -9.12 -2.30 8.39
N VAL A 126 -8.31 -1.26 8.59
CA VAL A 126 -6.95 -1.15 8.03
C VAL A 126 -5.93 -1.86 8.92
N SER A 127 -6.01 -1.63 10.23
CA SER A 127 -5.12 -2.29 11.20
C SER A 127 -5.79 -2.50 12.56
N THR A 128 -5.29 -3.49 13.28
CA THR A 128 -5.69 -3.80 14.65
C THR A 128 -4.45 -4.06 15.48
N VAL A 129 -4.27 -3.32 16.56
CA VAL A 129 -3.13 -3.44 17.46
C VAL A 129 -3.63 -3.71 18.88
N PRO A 130 -3.09 -4.71 19.61
CA PRO A 130 -3.42 -4.93 21.01
C PRO A 130 -3.12 -3.68 21.85
N ALA A 131 -4.05 -3.29 22.74
CA ALA A 131 -3.95 -2.20 23.67
C ALA A 131 -4.25 -2.71 25.10
N ALA A 132 -4.01 -1.89 26.14
CA ALA A 132 -4.21 -2.28 27.53
C ALA A 132 -5.64 -2.72 27.84
N ASP A 133 -6.61 -2.01 27.25
CA ASP A 133 -8.05 -2.22 27.48
C ASP A 133 -8.79 -2.79 26.28
N GLY A 134 -8.10 -3.55 25.40
CA GLY A 134 -8.70 -4.16 24.22
C GLY A 134 -7.82 -4.05 22.98
N TYR A 135 -8.36 -3.48 21.93
CA TYR A 135 -7.69 -3.31 20.63
C TYR A 135 -7.82 -1.87 20.15
N GLU A 136 -6.72 -1.27 19.76
CA GLU A 136 -6.74 -0.06 18.94
C GLU A 136 -6.98 -0.47 17.48
N ILE A 137 -8.05 0.01 16.91
CA ILE A 137 -8.51 -0.33 15.56
C ILE A 137 -8.45 0.93 14.70
N ARG A 138 -7.79 0.83 13.56
CA ARG A 138 -7.78 1.85 12.51
C ARG A 138 -8.69 1.40 11.39
N LEU A 139 -9.67 2.24 11.01
CA LEU A 139 -10.68 1.90 10.02
C LEU A 139 -11.06 3.10 9.15
N VAL A 140 -11.66 2.81 8.00
CA VAL A 140 -12.18 3.82 7.07
C VAL A 140 -13.70 3.88 7.19
N ALA A 141 -14.23 5.09 7.41
CA ALA A 141 -15.66 5.36 7.45
C ALA A 141 -15.97 6.82 7.09
N GLU A 142 -17.08 7.06 6.38
CA GLU A 142 -17.56 8.39 6.00
C GLU A 142 -18.08 9.21 7.18
N ALA A 143 -18.45 8.54 8.28
CA ALA A 143 -18.98 9.14 9.50
C ALA A 143 -18.39 8.44 10.73
N PRO A 144 -18.52 9.01 11.93
CA PRO A 144 -18.03 8.39 13.16
C PRO A 144 -18.52 6.96 13.32
N PRO A 145 -17.61 5.99 13.60
CA PRO A 145 -17.99 4.58 13.67
C PRO A 145 -18.88 4.27 14.86
N THR A 146 -19.80 3.32 14.64
CA THR A 146 -20.77 2.88 15.64
C THR A 146 -20.75 1.37 15.81
N VAL A 147 -21.06 0.88 17.00
CA VAL A 147 -21.35 -0.53 17.27
C VAL A 147 -22.83 -0.63 17.60
N GLY A 148 -23.59 -1.34 16.76
CA GLY A 148 -25.07 -1.27 16.80
C GLY A 148 -25.57 0.15 16.54
N ALA A 149 -26.34 0.70 17.49
CA ALA A 149 -26.83 2.08 17.45
C ALA A 149 -25.99 3.05 18.30
N GLN A 150 -24.93 2.57 18.95
CA GLN A 150 -24.12 3.36 19.87
C GLN A 150 -22.86 3.91 19.18
N LEU A 151 -22.66 5.23 19.29
CA LEU A 151 -21.42 5.88 18.88
C LEU A 151 -20.28 5.46 19.81
N LEU A 152 -19.12 5.16 19.26
CA LEU A 152 -17.94 4.90 20.06
C LEU A 152 -17.39 6.23 20.59
N ALA A 153 -17.40 6.37 21.92
CA ALA A 153 -17.04 7.63 22.60
C ALA A 153 -15.58 8.06 22.36
N ASP A 154 -14.70 7.08 22.12
CA ASP A 154 -13.26 7.29 21.92
C ASP A 154 -12.87 7.30 20.43
N ALA A 155 -13.84 7.47 19.52
CA ALA A 155 -13.55 7.55 18.09
C ALA A 155 -12.87 8.88 17.76
N GLU A 156 -11.64 8.82 17.28
CA GLU A 156 -10.81 9.94 16.89
C GLU A 156 -10.53 9.92 15.39
N VAL A 157 -10.75 11.05 14.71
CA VAL A 157 -10.30 11.22 13.33
C VAL A 157 -8.78 11.36 13.31
N VAL A 158 -8.12 10.57 12.51
CA VAL A 158 -6.65 10.59 12.39
C VAL A 158 -6.22 10.93 10.98
N GLU A 159 -4.99 11.43 10.85
CA GLU A 159 -4.41 11.73 9.54
C GLU A 159 -4.23 10.44 8.73
N PRO A 160 -4.72 10.39 7.48
CA PRO A 160 -4.62 9.20 6.66
C PRO A 160 -3.19 8.97 6.16
N ASN A 161 -2.79 7.71 6.15
CA ASN A 161 -1.61 7.24 5.44
C ASN A 161 -2.00 6.65 4.07
N LEU A 162 -1.03 6.17 3.30
CA LEU A 162 -1.29 5.62 1.98
C LEU A 162 -2.07 4.30 2.01
N GLU A 163 -1.93 3.49 3.08
CA GLU A 163 -2.70 2.24 3.24
C GLU A 163 -4.19 2.53 3.47
N ASP A 164 -4.49 3.53 4.32
CA ASP A 164 -5.87 3.99 4.54
C ASP A 164 -6.51 4.48 3.24
N ALA A 165 -5.76 5.28 2.50
CA ALA A 165 -6.23 5.87 1.25
C ALA A 165 -6.44 4.82 0.16
N TYR A 166 -5.60 3.79 0.11
CA TYR A 166 -5.79 2.64 -0.76
C TYR A 166 -7.10 1.92 -0.44
N ILE A 167 -7.34 1.61 0.83
CA ILE A 167 -8.58 0.95 1.28
C ILE A 167 -9.81 1.81 0.95
N HIS A 168 -9.74 3.13 1.23
CA HIS A 168 -10.80 4.06 0.89
C HIS A 168 -11.10 4.09 -0.62
N CYS A 169 -10.07 4.14 -1.46
CA CYS A 169 -10.21 4.13 -2.91
C CYS A 169 -10.87 2.82 -3.40
N MET A 170 -10.43 1.66 -2.89
CA MET A 170 -11.00 0.37 -3.27
C MET A 170 -12.47 0.22 -2.83
N GLN A 171 -12.87 0.75 -1.67
CA GLN A 171 -14.27 0.77 -1.25
C GLN A 171 -15.15 1.60 -2.19
N SER A 172 -14.67 2.76 -2.62
CA SER A 172 -15.39 3.65 -3.53
C SER A 172 -15.66 2.97 -4.88
N VAL A 173 -14.64 2.30 -5.44
CA VAL A 173 -14.76 1.53 -6.69
C VAL A 173 -15.75 0.37 -6.54
N GLY A 174 -15.68 -0.38 -5.43
CA GLY A 174 -16.60 -1.48 -5.18
C GLY A 174 -18.06 -1.04 -5.00
N GLN A 175 -18.31 0.17 -4.50
CA GLN A 175 -19.64 0.75 -4.41
C GLN A 175 -20.19 1.17 -5.76
N ASP A 176 -19.38 1.79 -6.63
CA ASP A 176 -19.78 2.19 -7.97
C ASP A 176 -20.12 0.96 -8.84
N MET A 177 -19.31 -0.09 -8.80
CA MET A 177 -19.59 -1.35 -9.50
C MET A 177 -20.89 -2.02 -9.01
N SER A 178 -21.20 -1.95 -7.72
CA SER A 178 -22.43 -2.50 -7.16
C SER A 178 -23.68 -1.76 -7.65
N LEU A 179 -23.56 -0.47 -7.92
CA LEU A 179 -24.66 0.35 -8.48
C LEU A 179 -24.90 0.03 -9.96
N GLU A 180 -23.84 -0.19 -10.76
CA GLU A 180 -23.97 -0.58 -12.17
C GLU A 180 -24.61 -1.96 -12.36
N VAL A 181 -24.19 -2.96 -11.58
CA VAL A 181 -24.76 -4.31 -11.62
C VAL A 181 -26.21 -4.33 -11.13
N GLY A 182 -26.60 -3.44 -10.22
CA GLY A 182 -27.99 -3.32 -9.74
C GLY A 182 -28.96 -2.77 -10.77
N VAL A 183 -28.50 -2.02 -11.76
CA VAL A 183 -29.33 -1.44 -12.82
C VAL A 183 -29.61 -2.45 -13.95
N GLU A 184 -28.67 -3.35 -14.26
CA GLU A 184 -28.85 -4.39 -15.31
C GLU A 184 -29.78 -5.54 -14.87
N ALA A 185 -30.00 -5.75 -13.59
CA ALA A 185 -30.88 -6.81 -13.07
C ALA A 185 -32.38 -6.47 -13.07
N GLN A 186 -32.77 -5.27 -13.50
CA GLN A 186 -34.18 -4.80 -13.54
C GLN A 186 -34.70 -4.43 -14.97
N ALA A 187 -33.97 -4.79 -16.00
CA ALA A 187 -34.35 -4.54 -17.41
C ALA A 187 -34.85 -5.82 -18.12
#